data_bdff77341553eb07de8b1ae030501fcb
#
_entry.id   bdff77341553eb07de8b1ae030501fcb
#
_cell.length_a   1.000
_cell.length_b   1.000
_cell.length_c   1.000
_cell.angle_alpha   90.00
_cell.angle_beta   90.00
_cell.angle_gamma   90.00
#
_symmetry.space_group_name_H-M   'P 1'
#
loop_
_entity.id
_entity.type
_entity.pdbx_description
1 polymer ?
#
loop_
_entity_poly.entity_id
_entity_poly.type
_entity_poly.pdbx_seq_one_letter_code
_entity_poly.pdbx_strand_id
1 'polypeptide(L)'
;MKRRFKFIFTNALLLFLSLFLSGCLLPHTTEVAPAIRGQIVDECSGKGICGAEITYTIKAENQYSEFAISDKNGNFQTKAPTQWLYIVYLGSPGFYPVPDAPYVIERQLHISKDGYIPKHIVLSKAPTDAWEKTDFGVIKLSTQAP
;
A
#
# COMPACT_ATOMS: atom_id res chain seq x y z
N MET A 1 -44.24 42.19 4.08
CA MET A 1 -43.13 41.52 4.83
C MET A 1 -43.27 39.98 4.91
N LYS A 2 -44.42 39.43 5.17
CA LYS A 2 -44.60 37.95 5.35
C LYS A 2 -44.25 37.07 4.12
N ARG A 3 -44.44 37.55 2.88
CA ARG A 3 -44.13 36.77 1.66
C ARG A 3 -42.62 36.60 1.38
N ARG A 4 -41.81 37.64 1.67
CA ARG A 4 -40.34 37.59 1.48
C ARG A 4 -39.71 36.64 2.51
N PHE A 5 -40.19 36.62 3.70
CA PHE A 5 -39.70 35.73 4.78
C PHE A 5 -39.93 34.25 4.44
N LYS A 6 -41.11 33.89 3.89
CA LYS A 6 -41.39 32.51 3.46
C LYS A 6 -40.47 32.08 2.35
N PHE A 7 -40.16 32.94 1.37
CA PHE A 7 -39.32 32.60 0.25
C PHE A 7 -37.86 32.36 0.70
N ILE A 8 -37.33 33.15 1.60
CA ILE A 8 -35.97 32.99 2.15
C ILE A 8 -35.91 31.71 3.00
N PHE A 9 -36.92 31.41 3.79
CA PHE A 9 -36.96 30.21 4.61
C PHE A 9 -37.05 28.93 3.76
N THR A 10 -37.83 28.95 2.69
CA THR A 10 -37.96 27.80 1.77
C THR A 10 -36.64 27.53 1.03
N ASN A 11 -35.95 28.56 0.55
CA ASN A 11 -34.66 28.42 -0.11
C ASN A 11 -33.56 27.95 0.86
N ALA A 12 -33.54 28.45 2.09
CA ALA A 12 -32.60 27.99 3.12
C ALA A 12 -32.85 26.54 3.49
N LEU A 13 -34.11 26.10 3.59
CA LEU A 13 -34.47 24.72 3.87
C LEU A 13 -34.09 23.79 2.69
N LEU A 14 -34.30 24.21 1.44
CA LEU A 14 -33.88 23.48 0.26
C LEU A 14 -32.34 23.34 0.16
N LEU A 15 -31.62 24.41 0.48
CA LEU A 15 -30.16 24.40 0.53
C LEU A 15 -29.63 23.48 1.64
N PHE A 16 -30.27 23.51 2.79
CA PHE A 16 -29.94 22.63 3.91
C PHE A 16 -30.24 21.16 3.57
N LEU A 17 -31.37 20.88 2.92
CA LEU A 17 -31.75 19.55 2.49
C LEU A 17 -30.80 19.02 1.39
N SER A 18 -30.34 19.88 0.48
CA SER A 18 -29.36 19.49 -0.55
C SER A 18 -27.99 19.18 0.02
N LEU A 19 -27.59 19.84 1.10
CA LEU A 19 -26.35 19.53 1.85
C LEU A 19 -26.43 18.17 2.57
N PHE A 20 -27.60 17.75 3.02
CA PHE A 20 -27.79 16.40 3.60
C PHE A 20 -27.92 15.30 2.54
N LEU A 21 -28.36 15.63 1.34
CA LEU A 21 -28.48 14.70 0.22
C LEU A 21 -27.16 14.56 -0.57
N SER A 22 -26.22 15.51 -0.43
CA SER A 22 -24.85 15.35 -0.93
C SER A 22 -24.16 14.34 -0.04
N GLY A 23 -24.08 13.08 -0.52
CA GLY A 23 -23.40 12.01 0.19
C GLY A 23 -22.01 12.45 0.64
N CYS A 24 -21.65 12.14 1.87
CA CYS A 24 -20.32 12.43 2.38
C CYS A 24 -19.29 11.63 1.59
N LEU A 25 -18.45 12.30 0.83
CA LEU A 25 -17.23 11.74 0.26
C LEU A 25 -16.21 11.61 1.39
N LEU A 26 -16.04 10.40 1.90
CA LEU A 26 -15.04 10.12 2.94
C LEU A 26 -13.78 9.58 2.29
N PRO A 27 -12.64 10.29 2.41
CA PRO A 27 -11.36 9.74 2.00
C PRO A 27 -11.03 8.55 2.92
N HIS A 28 -10.71 7.43 2.32
CA HIS A 28 -10.31 6.21 3.01
C HIS A 28 -9.00 5.70 2.44
N THR A 29 -8.10 5.26 3.32
CA THR A 29 -6.87 4.58 2.92
C THR A 29 -7.00 3.09 3.20
N THR A 30 -6.73 2.27 2.18
CA THR A 30 -6.67 0.81 2.35
C THR A 30 -5.27 0.31 2.01
N GLU A 31 -4.82 -0.72 2.69
CA GLU A 31 -3.57 -1.40 2.36
C GLU A 31 -3.77 -2.28 1.14
N VAL A 32 -2.86 -2.15 0.16
CA VAL A 32 -2.86 -2.95 -1.07
C VAL A 32 -2.18 -4.30 -0.85
N ALA A 33 -1.15 -4.31 -0.01
CA ALA A 33 -0.42 -5.51 0.37
C ALA A 33 0.27 -5.29 1.73
N PRO A 34 0.62 -6.37 2.45
CA PRO A 34 1.31 -6.24 3.73
C PRO A 34 2.73 -5.69 3.57
N ALA A 35 3.22 -5.03 4.62
CA ALA A 35 4.64 -4.74 4.78
C ALA A 35 5.44 -6.05 4.78
N ILE A 36 6.64 -6.01 4.21
CA ILE A 36 7.56 -7.14 4.20
C ILE A 36 8.82 -6.82 4.99
N ARG A 37 9.43 -7.86 5.53
CA ARG A 37 10.69 -7.78 6.27
C ARG A 37 11.60 -8.96 5.95
N GLY A 38 12.88 -8.81 6.25
CA GLY A 38 13.88 -9.85 6.08
C GLY A 38 15.26 -9.36 6.46
N GLN A 39 16.26 -10.20 6.22
CA GLN A 39 17.65 -9.89 6.43
C GLN A 39 18.46 -10.20 5.18
N ILE A 40 19.32 -9.27 4.77
CA ILE A 40 20.21 -9.42 3.64
C ILE A 40 21.62 -9.71 4.16
N VAL A 41 22.21 -10.81 3.72
CA VAL A 41 23.53 -11.23 4.14
C VAL A 41 24.42 -11.51 2.93
N ASP A 42 25.71 -11.34 3.13
CA ASP A 42 26.75 -11.78 2.19
C ASP A 42 26.79 -13.31 2.16
N GLU A 43 26.76 -13.88 0.97
CA GLU A 43 26.69 -15.34 0.78
C GLU A 43 27.93 -16.06 1.32
N CYS A 44 29.11 -15.45 1.19
CA CYS A 44 30.37 -16.06 1.60
C CYS A 44 30.63 -15.94 3.09
N SER A 45 30.42 -14.75 3.65
CA SER A 45 30.78 -14.47 5.05
C SER A 45 29.61 -14.65 6.02
N GLY A 46 28.35 -14.68 5.53
CA GLY A 46 27.14 -14.72 6.33
C GLY A 46 26.87 -13.42 7.09
N LYS A 47 27.67 -12.37 6.90
CA LYS A 47 27.49 -11.09 7.57
C LYS A 47 26.37 -10.27 6.96
N GLY A 48 25.65 -9.52 7.76
CA GLY A 48 24.62 -8.59 7.31
C GLY A 48 25.18 -7.52 6.38
N ILE A 49 24.51 -7.24 5.30
CA ILE A 49 24.87 -6.21 4.32
C ILE A 49 24.11 -4.93 4.66
N CYS A 50 24.86 -3.89 5.05
CA CYS A 50 24.34 -2.58 5.34
C CYS A 50 24.12 -1.75 4.08
N GLY A 51 23.02 -1.00 4.02
CA GLY A 51 22.76 -0.05 2.95
C GLY A 51 22.42 -0.73 1.60
N ALA A 52 21.92 -1.96 1.60
CA ALA A 52 21.33 -2.55 0.42
C ALA A 52 19.98 -1.88 0.17
N GLU A 53 19.70 -1.57 -1.09
CA GLU A 53 18.46 -0.97 -1.54
C GLU A 53 17.43 -2.05 -1.89
N ILE A 54 16.27 -1.97 -1.30
CA ILE A 54 15.17 -2.91 -1.49
C ILE A 54 14.01 -2.19 -2.12
N THR A 55 13.57 -2.63 -3.30
CA THR A 55 12.35 -2.15 -3.96
C THR A 55 11.32 -3.27 -3.95
N TYR A 56 10.23 -3.04 -3.25
CA TYR A 56 9.08 -3.94 -3.23
C TYR A 56 8.01 -3.42 -4.17
N THR A 57 7.79 -4.10 -5.28
CA THR A 57 6.82 -3.73 -6.32
C THR A 57 5.64 -4.69 -6.31
N ILE A 58 4.45 -4.12 -6.37
CA ILE A 58 3.17 -4.82 -6.38
C ILE A 58 2.44 -4.42 -7.64
N LYS A 59 2.09 -5.40 -8.47
CA LYS A 59 1.25 -5.23 -9.64
C LYS A 59 -0.17 -5.67 -9.28
N ALA A 60 -1.06 -4.72 -9.29
CA ALA A 60 -2.50 -4.88 -9.14
C ALA A 60 -3.17 -4.21 -10.35
N GLU A 61 -4.34 -3.62 -10.18
CA GLU A 61 -4.93 -2.72 -11.17
C GLU A 61 -3.99 -1.54 -11.49
N ASN A 62 -3.32 -1.03 -10.44
CA ASN A 62 -2.22 -0.07 -10.53
C ASN A 62 -0.92 -0.71 -10.02
N GLN A 63 0.22 -0.08 -10.35
CA GLN A 63 1.51 -0.48 -9.82
C GLN A 63 1.86 0.35 -8.59
N TYR A 64 2.25 -0.33 -7.52
CA TYR A 64 2.70 0.28 -6.27
C TYR A 64 4.15 -0.13 -6.01
N SER A 65 4.96 0.77 -5.46
CA SER A 65 6.35 0.48 -5.11
C SER A 65 6.71 1.11 -3.77
N GLU A 66 7.29 0.30 -2.90
CA GLU A 66 7.81 0.71 -1.60
C GLU A 66 9.31 0.47 -1.56
N PHE A 67 10.02 1.37 -0.88
CA PHE A 67 11.48 1.33 -0.75
C PHE A 67 11.89 1.13 0.69
N ALA A 68 12.95 0.36 0.88
CA ALA A 68 13.62 0.20 2.15
C ALA A 68 15.13 0.14 1.95
N ILE A 69 15.87 0.40 3.01
CA ILE A 69 17.32 0.26 3.05
C ILE A 69 17.67 -0.62 4.23
N SER A 70 18.57 -1.60 4.03
CA SER A 70 18.99 -2.48 5.09
C SER A 70 19.85 -1.76 6.13
N ASP A 71 19.64 -2.09 7.40
CA ASP A 71 20.41 -1.58 8.53
C ASP A 71 21.83 -2.19 8.60
N LYS A 72 22.60 -1.81 9.63
CA LYS A 72 23.98 -2.32 9.86
C LYS A 72 24.06 -3.84 10.05
N ASN A 73 22.97 -4.49 10.39
CA ASN A 73 22.86 -5.95 10.55
C ASN A 73 22.25 -6.63 9.33
N GLY A 74 21.96 -5.86 8.27
CA GLY A 74 21.31 -6.34 7.08
C GLY A 74 19.77 -6.46 7.16
N ASN A 75 19.15 -6.09 8.28
CA ASN A 75 17.70 -6.18 8.42
C ASN A 75 17.02 -5.07 7.62
N PHE A 76 15.90 -5.38 7.01
CA PHE A 76 15.05 -4.42 6.33
C PHE A 76 13.58 -4.66 6.63
N GLN A 77 12.80 -3.59 6.52
CA GLN A 77 11.34 -3.62 6.57
C GLN A 77 10.78 -2.54 5.66
N THR A 78 9.85 -2.89 4.77
CA THR A 78 9.11 -1.93 3.96
C THR A 78 7.89 -1.42 4.72
N LYS A 79 7.28 -0.36 4.21
CA LYS A 79 5.92 0.00 4.62
C LYS A 79 4.90 -0.86 3.87
N ALA A 80 3.71 -0.97 4.40
CA ALA A 80 2.57 -1.48 3.64
C ALA A 80 2.18 -0.44 2.59
N PRO A 81 2.16 -0.77 1.29
CA PRO A 81 1.69 0.15 0.28
C PRO A 81 0.20 0.40 0.45
N THR A 82 -0.19 1.66 0.36
CA THR A 82 -1.56 2.10 0.58
C THR A 82 -2.14 2.75 -0.67
N GLN A 83 -3.44 2.64 -0.82
CA GLN A 83 -4.20 3.30 -1.89
C GLN A 83 -5.26 4.20 -1.26
N TRP A 84 -5.43 5.39 -1.85
CA TRP A 84 -6.50 6.30 -1.49
C TRP A 84 -7.77 5.93 -2.26
N LEU A 85 -8.87 5.79 -1.53
CA LEU A 85 -10.20 5.55 -2.07
C LEU A 85 -11.16 6.60 -1.53
N TYR A 86 -12.16 6.93 -2.33
CA TYR A 86 -13.28 7.76 -1.87
C TYR A 86 -14.50 6.88 -1.69
N ILE A 87 -14.98 6.79 -0.46
CA ILE A 87 -16.21 6.07 -0.17
C ILE A 87 -17.37 7.06 -0.27
N VAL A 88 -18.30 6.80 -1.18
CA VAL A 88 -19.54 7.56 -1.29
C VAL A 88 -20.55 6.97 -0.32
N TYR A 89 -20.86 7.69 0.74
CA TYR A 89 -21.87 7.27 1.68
C TYR A 89 -23.27 7.70 1.21
N LEU A 90 -24.08 6.77 0.75
CA LEU A 90 -25.48 6.97 0.37
C LEU A 90 -26.39 6.58 1.54
N GLY A 91 -26.45 7.40 2.56
CA GLY A 91 -27.62 7.62 3.42
C GLY A 91 -28.21 6.48 4.24
N SER A 92 -27.60 5.29 4.37
CA SER A 92 -28.11 4.25 5.28
C SER A 92 -27.10 3.95 6.39
N PRO A 93 -27.45 4.21 7.67
CA PRO A 93 -26.54 3.89 8.77
C PRO A 93 -26.32 2.39 8.82
N GLY A 94 -25.07 1.95 8.65
CA GLY A 94 -24.66 0.56 8.80
C GLY A 94 -24.24 -0.17 7.52
N PHE A 95 -24.40 0.41 6.35
CA PHE A 95 -23.89 -0.18 5.09
C PHE A 95 -22.68 0.60 4.61
N TYR A 96 -21.49 0.13 4.98
CA TYR A 96 -20.24 0.57 4.37
C TYR A 96 -19.86 -0.47 3.31
N PRO A 97 -19.93 -0.15 2.01
CA PRO A 97 -19.23 -0.97 1.05
C PRO A 97 -17.74 -0.84 1.36
N VAL A 98 -17.18 -1.83 2.04
CA VAL A 98 -15.73 -1.95 2.17
C VAL A 98 -15.24 -2.19 0.76
N PRO A 99 -14.40 -1.31 0.19
CA PRO A 99 -13.82 -1.58 -1.11
C PRO A 99 -13.07 -2.91 -1.02
N ASP A 100 -13.32 -3.82 -1.92
CA ASP A 100 -12.56 -5.05 -2.03
C ASP A 100 -11.07 -4.67 -2.11
N ALA A 101 -10.24 -5.40 -1.38
CA ALA A 101 -8.79 -5.23 -1.49
C ALA A 101 -8.41 -5.41 -2.98
N PRO A 102 -7.56 -4.53 -3.55
CA PRO A 102 -7.22 -4.63 -4.95
C PRO A 102 -6.63 -6.01 -5.24
N TYR A 103 -7.07 -6.61 -6.34
CA TYR A 103 -6.57 -7.90 -6.78
C TYR A 103 -5.08 -7.80 -7.12
N VAL A 104 -4.23 -8.42 -6.31
CA VAL A 104 -2.78 -8.43 -6.51
C VAL A 104 -2.44 -9.53 -7.52
N ILE A 105 -1.87 -9.14 -8.66
CA ILE A 105 -1.48 -10.05 -9.74
C ILE A 105 -0.10 -10.64 -9.48
N GLU A 106 0.84 -9.78 -9.06
CA GLU A 106 2.23 -10.16 -8.86
C GLU A 106 2.90 -9.27 -7.82
N ARG A 107 3.77 -9.86 -7.02
CA ARG A 107 4.65 -9.15 -6.10
C ARG A 107 6.10 -9.46 -6.46
N GLN A 108 6.93 -8.42 -6.52
CA GLN A 108 8.34 -8.53 -6.87
C GLN A 108 9.19 -7.82 -5.82
N LEU A 109 10.30 -8.44 -5.48
CA LEU A 109 11.33 -7.86 -4.63
C LEU A 109 12.61 -7.73 -5.46
N HIS A 110 13.08 -6.51 -5.61
CA HIS A 110 14.38 -6.21 -6.22
C HIS A 110 15.32 -5.71 -5.14
N ILE A 111 16.51 -6.31 -5.07
CA ILE A 111 17.53 -5.99 -4.07
C ILE A 111 18.82 -5.65 -4.83
N SER A 112 19.37 -4.49 -4.55
CA SER A 112 20.63 -4.02 -5.14
C SER A 112 21.58 -3.48 -4.08
N LYS A 113 22.88 -3.67 -4.31
CA LYS A 113 23.95 -3.12 -3.52
C LYS A 113 25.23 -3.08 -4.36
N ASP A 114 25.96 -1.96 -4.29
CA ASP A 114 27.25 -1.83 -4.96
C ASP A 114 28.20 -2.94 -4.54
N GLY A 115 28.86 -3.56 -5.52
CA GLY A 115 29.76 -4.71 -5.33
C GLY A 115 29.05 -6.07 -5.20
N TYR A 116 27.74 -6.13 -5.31
CA TYR A 116 26.95 -7.37 -5.29
C TYR A 116 26.13 -7.54 -6.56
N ILE A 117 25.83 -8.79 -6.89
CA ILE A 117 24.92 -9.13 -7.98
C ILE A 117 23.49 -8.80 -7.53
N PRO A 118 22.76 -7.93 -8.27
CA PRO A 118 21.37 -7.62 -7.93
C PRO A 118 20.51 -8.88 -7.94
N LYS A 119 19.59 -8.98 -6.98
CA LYS A 119 18.68 -10.12 -6.84
C LYS A 119 17.24 -9.69 -7.09
N HIS A 120 16.58 -10.47 -7.93
CA HIS A 120 15.16 -10.29 -8.24
C HIS A 120 14.38 -11.52 -7.82
N ILE A 121 13.35 -11.33 -6.98
CA ILE A 121 12.53 -12.41 -6.44
C ILE A 121 11.07 -12.12 -6.79
N VAL A 122 10.45 -13.03 -7.53
CA VAL A 122 9.00 -12.99 -7.79
C VAL A 122 8.31 -13.78 -6.68
N LEU A 123 7.39 -13.15 -5.98
CA LEU A 123 6.87 -13.65 -4.71
C LEU A 123 5.57 -14.42 -4.82
N SER A 124 4.76 -14.15 -5.80
CA SER A 124 3.53 -14.91 -6.06
C SER A 124 2.85 -14.45 -7.35
N LYS A 125 2.18 -15.39 -7.99
CA LYS A 125 1.22 -15.14 -9.08
C LYS A 125 -0.22 -15.55 -8.67
N ALA A 126 -0.42 -16.00 -7.43
CA ALA A 126 -1.72 -16.49 -6.98
C ALA A 126 -2.44 -15.44 -6.12
N PRO A 127 -3.76 -15.24 -6.32
CA PRO A 127 -4.55 -14.22 -5.62
C PRO A 127 -4.69 -14.44 -4.12
N THR A 128 -4.58 -15.69 -3.66
CA THR A 128 -4.87 -16.08 -2.28
C THR A 128 -3.71 -15.94 -1.32
N ASP A 129 -2.46 -16.00 -1.82
CA ASP A 129 -1.27 -16.05 -0.95
C ASP A 129 -0.65 -14.67 -0.72
N ALA A 130 -1.27 -13.61 -1.22
CA ALA A 130 -0.72 -12.24 -1.18
C ALA A 130 -0.43 -11.76 0.25
N TRP A 131 -1.13 -12.30 1.25
CA TRP A 131 -1.05 -11.88 2.63
C TRP A 131 -0.23 -12.82 3.52
N GLU A 132 0.11 -14.03 3.05
CA GLU A 132 0.71 -15.05 3.92
C GLU A 132 2.20 -14.86 4.16
N LYS A 133 2.97 -14.44 3.15
CA LYS A 133 4.42 -14.32 3.29
C LYS A 133 4.88 -12.88 3.49
N THR A 134 5.00 -12.45 4.73
CA THR A 134 5.51 -11.14 5.13
C THR A 134 6.96 -11.16 5.58
N ASP A 135 7.47 -12.32 6.01
CA ASP A 135 8.84 -12.52 6.45
C ASP A 135 9.61 -13.37 5.42
N PHE A 136 10.66 -12.77 4.84
CA PHE A 136 11.51 -13.42 3.84
C PHE A 136 12.69 -14.17 4.46
N GLY A 137 12.85 -14.07 5.78
CA GLY A 137 14.00 -14.64 6.46
C GLY A 137 15.32 -14.07 5.93
N VAL A 138 16.29 -14.95 5.72
CA VAL A 138 17.62 -14.56 5.25
C VAL A 138 17.72 -14.64 3.73
N ILE A 139 18.07 -13.52 3.10
CA ILE A 139 18.33 -13.40 1.66
C ILE A 139 19.83 -13.23 1.45
N LYS A 140 20.44 -14.14 0.69
CA LYS A 140 21.87 -14.10 0.40
C LYS A 140 22.14 -13.35 -0.89
N LEU A 141 23.14 -12.45 -0.88
CA LEU A 141 23.68 -11.81 -2.08
C LEU A 141 25.11 -12.29 -2.33
N SER A 142 25.40 -12.58 -3.58
CA SER A 142 26.74 -12.93 -4.05
C SER A 142 27.48 -11.68 -4.48
N THR A 143 28.78 -11.58 -4.17
CA THR A 143 29.63 -10.50 -4.65
C THR A 143 29.81 -10.59 -6.17
N GLN A 144 29.88 -9.43 -6.83
CA GLN A 144 30.33 -9.38 -8.22
C GLN A 144 31.80 -9.82 -8.26
N ALA A 145 32.10 -10.78 -9.17
CA ALA A 145 33.50 -11.08 -9.48
C ALA A 145 34.17 -9.83 -10.07
N PRO A 146 35.43 -9.54 -9.71
CA PRO A 146 36.20 -8.42 -10.26
C PRO A 146 36.38 -8.50 -11.76
#